data_66f37e930387887ddcc430d6b4b43154
#
_entry.id   66f37e930387887ddcc430d6b4b43154
#
_cell.length_a   1.000
_cell.length_b   1.000
_cell.length_c   1.000
_cell.angle_alpha   90.00
_cell.angle_beta   90.00
_cell.angle_gamma   90.00
#
_symmetry.space_group_name_H-M   'P 1'
#
loop_
_entity.id
_entity.type
_entity.pdbx_description
1 polymer ?
#
loop_
_entity_poly.entity_id
_entity_poly.type
_entity_poly.pdbx_seq_one_letter_code
_entity_poly.pdbx_strand_id
1 'polypeptide(L)'
;MSEMTVDGKNVKTEYETDANYNGSVTGTEANPMGYLIDKVFKTGGNATVENTETLWKNSSTALREFATKLSAKTLTSSVADNHKTDFKSGNATTGANECKQGFWFLMDTTADPKGTVNANAIESQSIPMLLATKLVNPTDQDAPDYAGATANLGTVTLKANEPSINKEITKVNKADADSKTKMNARIGDTITYTLTTTIPDYTGYVDGSRVLQLIDTAAHGLKDVTVTKVKVGDTELNEDADADNNGYVLKRDKNQIDPLDNCNKADATVTTVDLAHYVNTNDNIASGATVTVTLTAVVDSDAVIAGVGNPNTVELAYSRTPSGEKHQVPGPTVRVYTYDFSIYKTNMAGDTALSGAQFAIARVDSNAETFMTQDAATKAWKNLTTAKPAADADEGVFTTSADGKIAMSGLPAGEYHVYEIKAPDGYTSIGLPDFKFTITPTFDTAGTTVTSVAYEKTTNTDGNRVSFGTGETASMAQIKNAKNLTELPMTGDLGIKVFVTVGVLLMAAGAAFALSARMRA
;
A
#
# COMPACT_ATOMS: atom_id res chain seq x y z
N MET A 1 36.77 43.48 -4.16
CA MET A 1 36.15 42.94 -2.95
C MET A 1 37.16 43.15 -1.84
N SER A 2 36.91 44.06 -0.94
CA SER A 2 37.92 44.37 0.06
C SER A 2 37.88 43.44 1.27
N GLU A 3 36.77 42.81 1.60
CA GLU A 3 36.72 41.89 2.71
C GLU A 3 35.59 40.86 2.53
N MET A 4 35.95 39.63 2.36
CA MET A 4 35.05 38.48 2.42
C MET A 4 35.39 37.72 3.71
N THR A 5 34.46 37.65 4.62
CA THR A 5 34.66 36.97 5.87
C THR A 5 33.94 35.64 5.87
N VAL A 6 34.69 34.55 5.90
CA VAL A 6 34.17 33.22 6.17
C VAL A 6 34.58 32.87 7.58
N ASP A 7 33.65 32.47 8.42
CA ASP A 7 33.90 32.19 9.84
C ASP A 7 34.47 33.36 10.66
N GLY A 8 34.09 34.58 10.34
CA GLY A 8 34.57 35.77 11.04
C GLY A 8 36.04 36.12 10.78
N LYS A 9 36.73 35.44 9.87
CA LYS A 9 38.08 35.74 9.45
C LYS A 9 38.10 36.55 8.16
N ASN A 10 39.00 37.51 8.08
CA ASN A 10 39.24 38.26 6.86
C ASN A 10 39.93 37.35 5.82
N VAL A 11 39.15 36.75 4.95
CA VAL A 11 39.63 35.78 3.95
C VAL A 11 40.48 36.50 2.88
N LYS A 12 40.32 37.79 2.73
CA LYS A 12 41.09 38.58 1.78
C LYS A 12 42.57 38.57 2.13
N THR A 13 42.93 38.69 3.40
CA THR A 13 44.31 38.69 3.83
C THR A 13 45.03 37.35 3.59
N GLU A 14 44.33 36.24 3.88
CA GLU A 14 44.86 34.91 3.60
C GLU A 14 44.96 34.63 2.11
N TYR A 15 44.05 35.18 1.29
CA TYR A 15 43.99 34.99 -0.10
C TYR A 15 44.99 35.86 -0.90
N GLU A 16 45.27 37.09 -0.42
CA GLU A 16 46.26 37.98 -0.99
C GLU A 16 47.71 37.54 -0.70
N THR A 17 47.90 36.76 0.36
CA THR A 17 49.19 36.18 0.70
C THR A 17 49.47 34.85 0.00
N ASP A 18 48.44 34.23 -0.65
CA ASP A 18 48.65 33.05 -1.48
C ASP A 18 49.22 33.46 -2.84
N ALA A 19 50.44 33.02 -3.12
CA ALA A 19 51.16 33.29 -4.38
C ALA A 19 50.35 32.84 -5.65
N ASN A 20 49.30 32.03 -5.48
CA ASN A 20 48.42 31.57 -6.54
C ASN A 20 47.26 32.49 -6.83
N TYR A 21 47.09 33.58 -6.11
CA TYR A 21 45.94 34.49 -6.28
C TYR A 21 46.04 35.38 -7.52
N ASN A 22 47.09 35.33 -8.27
CA ASN A 22 47.27 36.12 -9.52
C ASN A 22 46.38 35.73 -10.69
N GLY A 23 45.26 35.05 -10.47
CA GLY A 23 44.31 34.71 -11.48
C GLY A 23 44.39 33.29 -12.01
N SER A 24 45.33 32.48 -11.51
CA SER A 24 45.49 31.07 -11.91
C SER A 24 45.04 30.05 -10.88
N VAL A 25 44.32 30.48 -9.84
CA VAL A 25 43.75 29.57 -8.84
C VAL A 25 42.60 28.78 -9.45
N THR A 26 42.86 27.53 -9.78
CA THR A 26 41.82 26.56 -10.11
C THR A 26 41.04 26.25 -8.83
N GLY A 27 39.74 26.52 -8.84
CA GLY A 27 38.87 26.15 -7.73
C GLY A 27 38.86 24.63 -7.59
N THR A 28 39.48 24.12 -6.55
CA THR A 28 39.48 22.71 -6.20
C THR A 28 38.76 22.53 -4.86
N GLU A 29 38.36 21.30 -4.56
CA GLU A 29 37.79 20.97 -3.24
C GLU A 29 38.73 21.29 -2.07
N ALA A 30 40.04 21.31 -2.32
CA ALA A 30 41.06 21.67 -1.34
C ALA A 30 41.14 23.20 -1.11
N ASN A 31 40.62 24.00 -2.04
CA ASN A 31 40.58 25.45 -1.94
C ASN A 31 39.17 25.98 -2.23
N PRO A 32 38.25 25.93 -1.25
CA PRO A 32 36.85 26.33 -1.44
C PRO A 32 36.70 27.80 -1.88
N MET A 33 37.53 28.68 -1.41
CA MET A 33 37.49 30.09 -1.81
C MET A 33 37.95 30.27 -3.27
N GLY A 34 38.99 29.56 -3.68
CA GLY A 34 39.42 29.54 -5.08
C GLY A 34 38.32 29.02 -6.00
N TYR A 35 37.60 28.00 -5.59
CA TYR A 35 36.45 27.49 -6.33
C TYR A 35 35.35 28.53 -6.44
N LEU A 36 34.97 29.18 -5.34
CA LEU A 36 33.96 30.23 -5.33
C LEU A 36 34.31 31.37 -6.30
N ILE A 37 35.54 31.84 -6.26
CA ILE A 37 36.00 32.91 -7.15
C ILE A 37 36.06 32.46 -8.60
N ASP A 38 36.61 31.30 -8.86
CA ASP A 38 36.81 30.78 -10.24
C ASP A 38 35.48 30.40 -10.90
N LYS A 39 34.64 29.67 -10.21
CA LYS A 39 33.40 29.12 -10.78
C LYS A 39 32.18 30.03 -10.62
N VAL A 40 32.14 30.83 -9.56
CA VAL A 40 30.96 31.66 -9.27
C VAL A 40 31.19 33.08 -9.77
N PHE A 41 32.29 33.72 -9.41
CA PHE A 41 32.51 35.13 -9.71
C PHE A 41 33.19 35.39 -11.05
N LYS A 42 34.08 34.51 -11.54
CA LYS A 42 34.72 34.70 -12.83
C LYS A 42 33.84 34.31 -14.03
N THR A 43 33.02 33.27 -13.89
CA THR A 43 32.09 32.88 -14.97
C THR A 43 30.97 33.88 -15.20
N GLY A 44 30.64 34.70 -14.23
CA GLY A 44 29.64 35.79 -14.33
C GLY A 44 30.15 37.11 -14.88
N GLY A 45 31.44 37.21 -15.24
CA GLY A 45 32.09 38.47 -15.63
C GLY A 45 32.90 39.09 -14.50
N ASN A 46 33.57 40.22 -14.78
CA ASN A 46 34.32 40.92 -13.72
C ASN A 46 33.40 41.33 -12.58
N ALA A 47 33.63 40.78 -11.42
CA ALA A 47 32.85 41.11 -10.23
C ALA A 47 33.12 42.57 -9.83
N THR A 48 32.15 43.42 -10.03
CA THR A 48 32.11 44.77 -9.45
C THR A 48 31.07 44.80 -8.34
N VAL A 49 31.20 45.74 -7.44
CA VAL A 49 30.23 45.92 -6.35
C VAL A 49 28.83 46.09 -6.87
N GLU A 50 28.69 46.76 -8.02
CA GLU A 50 27.41 47.11 -8.64
C GLU A 50 26.70 45.88 -9.28
N ASN A 51 27.41 44.82 -9.63
CA ASN A 51 26.82 43.65 -10.29
C ASN A 51 26.80 42.38 -9.41
N THR A 52 27.22 42.49 -8.16
CA THR A 52 27.35 41.33 -7.25
C THR A 52 26.02 40.60 -7.07
N GLU A 53 24.90 41.31 -7.00
CA GLU A 53 23.57 40.70 -6.86
C GLU A 53 23.20 39.91 -8.12
N THR A 54 23.46 40.46 -9.30
CA THR A 54 23.21 39.79 -10.59
C THR A 54 24.10 38.57 -10.74
N LEU A 55 25.37 38.69 -10.38
CA LEU A 55 26.31 37.56 -10.38
C LEU A 55 25.89 36.48 -9.41
N TRP A 56 25.46 36.85 -8.22
CA TRP A 56 24.94 35.91 -7.22
C TRP A 56 23.73 35.13 -7.75
N LYS A 57 22.77 35.83 -8.35
CA LYS A 57 21.60 35.23 -8.98
C LYS A 57 21.95 34.29 -10.12
N ASN A 58 22.79 34.73 -11.04
CA ASN A 58 23.18 33.97 -12.23
C ASN A 58 24.09 32.76 -11.92
N SER A 59 24.69 32.77 -10.76
CA SER A 59 25.60 31.70 -10.31
C SER A 59 24.95 30.75 -9.30
N SER A 60 23.63 30.73 -9.20
CA SER A 60 22.91 29.95 -8.19
C SER A 60 23.25 28.45 -8.20
N THR A 61 23.46 27.87 -9.38
CA THR A 61 23.85 26.45 -9.53
C THR A 61 25.27 26.20 -8.98
N ALA A 62 26.24 27.02 -9.38
CA ALA A 62 27.61 26.89 -8.91
C ALA A 62 27.74 27.14 -7.39
N LEU A 63 26.96 28.06 -6.85
CA LEU A 63 26.88 28.29 -5.40
C LEU A 63 26.32 27.08 -4.66
N ARG A 64 25.32 26.44 -5.23
CA ARG A 64 24.72 25.23 -4.69
C ARG A 64 25.68 24.05 -4.69
N GLU A 65 26.37 23.82 -5.81
CA GLU A 65 27.42 22.81 -5.93
C GLU A 65 28.55 23.07 -4.91
N PHE A 66 28.94 24.30 -4.75
CA PHE A 66 29.93 24.70 -3.74
C PHE A 66 29.45 24.39 -2.32
N ALA A 67 28.22 24.77 -1.97
CA ALA A 67 27.64 24.50 -0.66
C ALA A 67 27.57 23.00 -0.38
N THR A 68 27.16 22.20 -1.38
CA THR A 68 27.09 20.73 -1.27
C THR A 68 28.46 20.10 -1.08
N LYS A 69 29.48 20.53 -1.84
CA LYS A 69 30.86 20.08 -1.65
C LYS A 69 31.43 20.48 -0.30
N LEU A 70 31.08 21.66 0.18
CA LEU A 70 31.51 22.15 1.48
C LEU A 70 30.88 21.34 2.63
N SER A 71 29.63 20.94 2.51
CA SER A 71 28.93 20.13 3.53
C SER A 71 29.52 18.73 3.69
N ALA A 72 30.14 18.18 2.65
CA ALA A 72 30.83 16.89 2.70
C ALA A 72 32.20 16.95 3.40
N LYS A 73 32.69 18.13 3.73
CA LYS A 73 33.95 18.31 4.45
C LYS A 73 33.71 18.39 5.96
N THR A 74 34.62 17.79 6.72
CA THR A 74 34.65 18.01 8.15
C THR A 74 35.10 19.45 8.40
N LEU A 75 34.14 20.34 8.59
CA LEU A 75 34.42 21.72 8.92
C LEU A 75 34.86 21.75 10.39
N THR A 76 36.16 21.75 10.63
CA THR A 76 36.70 22.03 11.94
C THR A 76 36.52 23.52 12.18
N SER A 77 35.55 23.89 13.01
CA SER A 77 35.41 25.28 13.44
C SER A 77 36.64 25.64 14.31
N SER A 78 37.56 26.37 13.77
CA SER A 78 38.61 27.00 14.51
C SER A 78 38.17 28.33 15.12
N VAL A 79 36.89 28.67 15.03
CA VAL A 79 36.34 29.93 15.50
C VAL A 79 35.69 29.71 16.85
N ALA A 80 36.09 30.54 17.80
CA ALA A 80 35.49 30.58 19.12
C ALA A 80 33.95 30.66 19.03
N ASP A 81 33.28 30.02 19.96
CA ASP A 81 31.84 29.70 20.05
C ASP A 81 30.81 30.82 19.77
N ASN A 82 31.25 32.01 19.37
CA ASN A 82 30.40 33.18 19.20
C ASN A 82 29.66 33.26 17.87
N HIS A 83 29.83 32.28 16.96
CA HIS A 83 29.27 32.31 15.60
C HIS A 83 28.46 31.07 15.25
N LYS A 84 28.26 30.15 16.18
CA LYS A 84 27.40 29.00 16.00
C LYS A 84 26.03 29.33 16.56
N THR A 85 25.08 29.55 15.68
CA THR A 85 23.66 29.75 16.04
C THR A 85 22.88 28.50 15.71
N ASP A 86 22.32 27.83 16.70
CA ASP A 86 21.43 26.72 16.52
C ASP A 86 20.04 27.25 16.16
N PHE A 87 19.66 27.10 14.90
CA PHE A 87 18.29 27.35 14.43
C PHE A 87 17.40 26.16 14.76
N LYS A 88 16.30 26.40 15.46
CA LYS A 88 15.24 25.39 15.63
C LYS A 88 14.08 25.71 14.69
N SER A 89 13.38 24.68 14.22
CA SER A 89 12.23 24.87 13.35
C SER A 89 11.17 25.75 14.03
N GLY A 90 10.70 26.74 13.32
CA GLY A 90 9.85 27.83 13.80
C GLY A 90 10.51 29.16 13.49
N ASN A 91 9.78 30.26 13.49
CA ASN A 91 10.29 31.61 13.21
C ASN A 91 11.45 31.98 14.15
N ALA A 92 12.65 31.45 13.89
CA ALA A 92 13.85 31.87 14.56
C ALA A 92 14.32 33.15 13.89
N THR A 93 13.84 34.28 14.36
CA THR A 93 14.49 35.56 14.17
C THR A 93 15.68 35.60 15.15
N THR A 94 16.89 35.37 14.65
CA THR A 94 18.08 35.78 15.40
C THR A 94 17.99 37.29 15.56
N GLY A 95 18.29 37.80 16.75
CA GLY A 95 18.36 39.23 16.99
C GLY A 95 19.34 39.89 16.00
N ALA A 96 19.06 41.09 15.55
CA ALA A 96 19.80 41.82 14.52
C ALA A 96 21.32 41.96 14.79
N ASN A 97 21.82 41.49 15.94
CA ASN A 97 23.20 41.57 16.37
C ASN A 97 23.97 40.23 16.32
N GLU A 98 23.35 39.14 15.89
CA GLU A 98 23.98 37.81 16.00
C GLU A 98 24.68 37.35 14.72
N CYS A 99 24.25 37.82 13.54
CA CYS A 99 24.92 37.54 12.27
C CYS A 99 25.81 38.72 11.87
N LYS A 100 27.13 38.54 11.97
CA LYS A 100 28.08 39.51 11.42
C LYS A 100 27.99 39.58 9.92
N GLN A 101 28.40 40.68 9.34
CA GLN A 101 28.49 40.84 7.90
C GLN A 101 29.40 39.77 7.27
N GLY A 102 28.96 39.19 6.16
CA GLY A 102 29.76 38.20 5.44
C GLY A 102 28.93 37.13 4.78
N PHE A 103 29.60 36.05 4.45
CA PHE A 103 29.01 34.84 3.96
C PHE A 103 28.87 33.83 5.08
N TRP A 104 27.67 33.27 5.16
CA TRP A 104 27.32 32.26 6.13
C TRP A 104 27.02 30.94 5.41
N PHE A 105 27.60 29.88 5.91
CA PHE A 105 27.26 28.53 5.48
C PHE A 105 26.24 27.94 6.47
N LEU A 106 25.05 27.67 5.97
CA LEU A 106 23.99 27.01 6.71
C LEU A 106 23.93 25.55 6.32
N MET A 107 24.00 24.71 7.33
CA MET A 107 23.88 23.26 7.18
C MET A 107 22.83 22.76 8.17
N ASP A 108 21.87 22.01 7.66
CA ASP A 108 20.91 21.32 8.50
C ASP A 108 21.58 20.07 9.10
N THR A 109 21.69 20.05 10.42
CA THR A 109 22.30 18.95 11.19
C THR A 109 21.26 18.09 11.90
N THR A 110 19.98 18.19 11.50
CA THR A 110 18.91 17.39 12.08
C THR A 110 19.24 15.91 11.98
N ALA A 111 19.31 15.24 13.13
CA ALA A 111 19.61 13.81 13.18
C ALA A 111 18.44 13.00 12.57
N ASP A 112 18.78 11.87 11.96
CA ASP A 112 17.77 10.90 11.52
C ASP A 112 17.00 10.39 12.75
N PRO A 113 15.67 10.55 12.81
CA PRO A 113 14.86 10.08 13.93
C PRO A 113 14.69 8.55 13.93
N LYS A 114 15.71 7.78 13.57
CA LYS A 114 15.67 6.30 13.49
C LYS A 114 14.79 5.69 14.58
N GLY A 115 13.66 5.14 14.17
CA GLY A 115 12.80 4.32 15.02
C GLY A 115 11.74 5.06 15.84
N THR A 116 11.57 6.36 15.72
CA THR A 116 10.45 7.08 16.35
C THR A 116 9.51 7.59 15.26
N VAL A 117 8.34 6.97 15.17
CA VAL A 117 7.20 7.49 14.42
C VAL A 117 6.70 8.74 15.15
N ASN A 118 7.36 9.85 14.91
CA ASN A 118 6.94 11.14 15.43
C ASN A 118 6.33 11.91 14.25
N ALA A 119 5.03 12.02 14.23
CA ALA A 119 4.25 12.64 13.15
C ALA A 119 4.63 14.11 12.84
N ASN A 120 5.57 14.70 13.60
CA ASN A 120 6.05 16.07 13.47
C ASN A 120 7.58 16.17 13.33
N ALA A 121 8.30 15.07 13.11
CA ALA A 121 9.74 15.14 12.88
C ALA A 121 10.01 15.52 11.42
N ILE A 122 10.88 16.49 11.19
CA ILE A 122 11.41 16.80 9.85
C ILE A 122 12.21 15.58 9.40
N GLU A 123 11.71 14.86 8.42
CA GLU A 123 12.25 13.58 7.97
C GLU A 123 13.35 13.74 6.92
N SER A 124 13.51 14.93 6.35
CA SER A 124 14.59 15.25 5.41
C SER A 124 15.39 16.47 5.87
N GLN A 125 16.67 16.48 5.52
CA GLN A 125 17.52 17.63 5.73
C GLN A 125 17.35 18.66 4.62
N SER A 126 17.37 19.92 5.00
CA SER A 126 17.46 21.02 4.03
C SER A 126 18.79 21.00 3.30
N ILE A 127 18.75 21.46 2.05
CA ILE A 127 19.96 21.60 1.23
C ILE A 127 20.91 22.58 1.89
N PRO A 128 22.24 22.30 1.91
CA PRO A 128 23.23 23.24 2.39
C PRO A 128 23.15 24.54 1.58
N MET A 129 23.20 25.67 2.28
CA MET A 129 23.01 26.97 1.65
C MET A 129 24.14 27.94 2.03
N LEU A 130 24.50 28.77 1.07
CA LEU A 130 25.32 29.94 1.31
C LEU A 130 24.44 31.18 1.36
N LEU A 131 24.58 31.92 2.43
CA LEU A 131 23.85 33.14 2.69
C LEU A 131 24.83 34.32 2.67
N ALA A 132 24.54 35.33 1.86
CA ALA A 132 25.21 36.61 1.94
C ALA A 132 24.41 37.54 2.81
N THR A 133 25.02 38.10 3.84
CA THR A 133 24.44 39.21 4.62
C THR A 133 24.72 40.52 3.91
N LYS A 134 23.97 41.54 4.29
CA LYS A 134 24.21 42.92 3.84
C LYS A 134 25.65 43.31 4.16
N LEU A 135 26.38 43.80 3.16
CA LEU A 135 27.75 44.30 3.34
C LEU A 135 27.68 45.83 3.51
N VAL A 136 28.11 46.30 4.67
CA VAL A 136 28.25 47.74 4.93
C VAL A 136 29.65 48.20 4.52
N ASN A 137 29.76 49.37 3.92
CA ASN A 137 31.06 49.92 3.58
C ASN A 137 31.86 50.17 4.88
N PRO A 138 33.01 49.54 5.05
CA PRO A 138 33.81 49.67 6.29
C PRO A 138 34.46 51.05 6.46
N THR A 139 34.57 51.83 5.37
CA THR A 139 35.23 53.15 5.38
C THR A 139 34.28 54.32 5.48
N ASP A 140 32.99 54.11 5.23
CA ASP A 140 31.98 55.14 5.33
C ASP A 140 30.67 54.50 5.79
N GLN A 141 30.35 54.64 7.09
CA GLN A 141 29.14 54.07 7.68
C GLN A 141 27.86 54.76 7.23
N ASP A 142 27.96 55.95 6.61
CA ASP A 142 26.85 56.72 6.05
C ASP A 142 26.69 56.48 4.53
N ALA A 143 27.61 55.76 3.91
CA ALA A 143 27.49 55.40 2.51
C ALA A 143 26.39 54.33 2.30
N PRO A 144 25.70 54.38 1.18
CA PRO A 144 24.68 53.36 0.86
C PRO A 144 25.34 51.98 0.83
N ASP A 145 24.64 51.04 1.41
CA ASP A 145 25.05 49.64 1.47
C ASP A 145 25.39 49.11 0.08
N TYR A 146 26.44 48.28 -0.01
CA TYR A 146 26.88 47.64 -1.26
C TYR A 146 25.85 46.75 -1.93
N ALA A 147 24.82 46.35 -1.23
CA ALA A 147 23.66 45.70 -1.81
C ALA A 147 22.60 46.76 -2.02
N GLY A 148 22.42 47.18 -3.25
CA GLY A 148 21.26 48.01 -3.60
C GLY A 148 20.02 47.40 -2.97
N ALA A 149 19.28 48.22 -2.24
CA ALA A 149 18.12 47.90 -1.40
C ALA A 149 17.31 46.66 -1.82
N THR A 150 17.80 45.47 -1.58
CA THR A 150 17.01 44.27 -1.82
C THR A 150 16.62 43.67 -0.48
N ALA A 151 15.33 43.66 -0.28
CA ALA A 151 14.67 43.22 0.93
C ALA A 151 14.95 41.74 1.33
N ASN A 152 15.80 41.04 0.58
CA ASN A 152 15.98 39.59 0.70
C ASN A 152 17.38 39.13 1.09
N LEU A 153 18.34 40.03 1.26
CA LEU A 153 19.65 39.66 1.79
C LEU A 153 19.51 39.24 3.26
N GLY A 154 20.11 38.13 3.60
CA GLY A 154 19.99 37.57 4.93
C GLY A 154 18.73 36.73 5.18
N THR A 155 17.86 36.58 4.20
CA THR A 155 16.67 35.73 4.32
C THR A 155 16.88 34.39 3.61
N VAL A 156 16.60 33.33 4.32
CA VAL A 156 16.70 31.95 3.81
C VAL A 156 15.37 31.24 4.06
N THR A 157 14.90 30.54 3.06
CA THR A 157 13.80 29.60 3.22
C THR A 157 14.37 28.18 3.21
N LEU A 158 14.25 27.50 4.33
CA LEU A 158 14.60 26.08 4.42
C LEU A 158 13.63 25.27 3.56
N LYS A 159 14.17 24.41 2.73
CA LYS A 159 13.39 23.46 1.93
C LYS A 159 13.66 22.07 2.51
N ALA A 160 12.71 21.56 3.26
CA ALA A 160 12.67 20.18 3.69
C ALA A 160 11.66 19.42 2.82
N ASN A 161 12.00 18.21 2.40
CA ASN A 161 11.06 17.30 1.77
C ASN A 161 10.44 16.44 2.87
N GLU A 162 9.12 16.38 2.88
CA GLU A 162 8.36 15.43 3.71
C GLU A 162 7.51 14.55 2.79
N PRO A 163 8.13 13.72 1.95
CA PRO A 163 7.37 12.86 1.07
C PRO A 163 6.62 11.83 1.89
N SER A 164 5.38 11.61 1.52
CA SER A 164 4.51 10.60 2.10
C SER A 164 4.11 9.59 1.03
N ILE A 165 3.69 8.41 1.45
CA ILE A 165 3.16 7.40 0.57
C ILE A 165 1.77 6.98 1.00
N ASN A 166 0.88 6.82 0.03
CA ASN A 166 -0.46 6.28 0.24
C ASN A 166 -0.61 4.93 -0.47
N LYS A 167 -1.48 4.08 0.06
CA LYS A 167 -1.85 2.80 -0.54
C LYS A 167 -3.34 2.57 -0.41
N GLU A 168 -3.96 2.18 -1.49
CA GLU A 168 -5.39 1.90 -1.56
C GLU A 168 -5.67 0.58 -2.28
N ILE A 169 -6.71 -0.13 -1.86
CA ILE A 169 -7.34 -1.17 -2.67
C ILE A 169 -8.23 -0.46 -3.67
N THR A 170 -8.06 -0.73 -4.96
CA THR A 170 -8.84 -0.07 -6.00
C THR A 170 -9.79 -1.00 -6.71
N LYS A 171 -9.46 -2.30 -6.82
CA LYS A 171 -10.34 -3.30 -7.45
C LYS A 171 -10.23 -4.65 -6.77
N VAL A 172 -11.35 -5.41 -6.85
CA VAL A 172 -11.39 -6.84 -6.65
C VAL A 172 -11.79 -7.47 -7.98
N ASN A 173 -10.94 -8.29 -8.56
CA ASN A 173 -11.00 -8.74 -9.94
C ASN A 173 -11.08 -7.53 -10.89
N LYS A 174 -12.21 -7.33 -11.59
CA LYS A 174 -12.40 -6.19 -12.51
C LYS A 174 -13.35 -5.12 -11.96
N ALA A 175 -13.99 -5.39 -10.82
CA ALA A 175 -14.93 -4.46 -10.18
C ALA A 175 -14.19 -3.47 -9.29
N ASP A 176 -14.68 -2.24 -9.21
CA ASP A 176 -14.15 -1.25 -8.28
C ASP A 176 -14.39 -1.70 -6.83
N ALA A 177 -13.45 -1.38 -5.95
CA ALA A 177 -13.51 -1.76 -4.55
C ALA A 177 -14.49 -0.87 -3.78
N ASP A 178 -15.32 -1.50 -2.93
CA ASP A 178 -16.28 -0.78 -2.07
C ASP A 178 -15.59 0.01 -0.95
N SER A 179 -14.36 -0.39 -0.60
CA SER A 179 -13.54 0.27 0.41
C SER A 179 -12.08 0.29 -0.02
N LYS A 180 -11.39 1.39 0.28
CA LYS A 180 -9.98 1.60 -0.09
C LYS A 180 -8.99 0.96 0.87
N THR A 181 -9.41 0.71 2.11
CA THR A 181 -8.51 0.26 3.18
C THR A 181 -8.71 -1.20 3.58
N LYS A 182 -9.91 -1.74 3.37
CA LYS A 182 -10.25 -3.12 3.68
C LYS A 182 -11.33 -3.67 2.74
N MET A 183 -11.17 -4.93 2.35
CA MET A 183 -12.10 -5.63 1.47
C MET A 183 -12.34 -7.05 1.92
N ASN A 184 -13.51 -7.58 1.58
CA ASN A 184 -13.77 -9.00 1.64
C ASN A 184 -13.55 -9.61 0.25
N ALA A 185 -12.82 -10.71 0.17
CA ALA A 185 -12.53 -11.38 -1.09
C ALA A 185 -12.51 -12.90 -0.92
N ARG A 186 -12.67 -13.61 -2.02
CA ARG A 186 -12.55 -15.07 -2.08
C ARG A 186 -11.10 -15.48 -2.29
N ILE A 187 -10.76 -16.68 -1.84
CA ILE A 187 -9.56 -17.34 -2.34
C ILE A 187 -9.68 -17.45 -3.87
N GLY A 188 -8.63 -17.04 -4.58
CA GLY A 188 -8.58 -16.95 -6.04
C GLY A 188 -8.93 -15.57 -6.61
N ASP A 189 -9.47 -14.64 -5.83
CA ASP A 189 -9.74 -13.28 -6.31
C ASP A 189 -8.43 -12.50 -6.45
N THR A 190 -8.37 -11.69 -7.51
CA THR A 190 -7.26 -10.76 -7.77
C THR A 190 -7.58 -9.40 -7.17
N ILE A 191 -6.73 -8.94 -6.29
CA ILE A 191 -6.82 -7.62 -5.64
C ILE A 191 -5.90 -6.65 -6.37
N THR A 192 -6.40 -5.49 -6.75
CA THR A 192 -5.60 -4.41 -7.34
C THR A 192 -5.35 -3.34 -6.29
N TYR A 193 -4.09 -2.98 -6.12
CA TYR A 193 -3.64 -1.91 -5.24
C TYR A 193 -3.08 -0.76 -6.04
N THR A 194 -3.23 0.44 -5.51
CA THR A 194 -2.58 1.64 -6.05
C THR A 194 -1.76 2.29 -4.95
N LEU A 195 -0.46 2.48 -5.23
CA LEU A 195 0.46 3.24 -4.40
C LEU A 195 0.62 4.62 -5.00
N THR A 196 0.63 5.65 -4.16
CA THR A 196 0.76 7.04 -4.63
C THR A 196 1.72 7.79 -3.74
N THR A 197 2.70 8.46 -4.35
CA THR A 197 3.61 9.40 -3.71
C THR A 197 3.89 10.56 -4.65
N THR A 198 4.80 11.45 -4.29
CA THR A 198 5.26 12.54 -5.14
C THR A 198 6.77 12.54 -5.28
N ILE A 199 7.27 13.05 -6.40
CA ILE A 199 8.70 13.27 -6.60
C ILE A 199 9.17 14.33 -5.57
N PRO A 200 10.15 14.00 -4.72
CA PRO A 200 10.76 14.98 -3.82
C PRO A 200 11.45 16.13 -4.57
N ASP A 201 11.70 17.24 -3.89
CA ASP A 201 12.54 18.31 -4.44
C ASP A 201 14.02 17.92 -4.32
N TYR A 202 14.58 17.39 -5.39
CA TYR A 202 15.99 17.00 -5.47
C TYR A 202 16.90 18.15 -5.93
N THR A 203 16.44 19.38 -5.90
CA THR A 203 17.26 20.54 -6.24
C THR A 203 18.50 20.62 -5.35
N GLY A 204 19.69 20.57 -5.92
CA GLY A 204 20.98 20.61 -5.21
C GLY A 204 21.45 19.27 -4.63
N TYR A 205 20.77 18.18 -4.94
CA TYR A 205 21.29 16.85 -4.64
C TYR A 205 22.40 16.48 -5.62
N VAL A 206 23.40 15.75 -5.14
CA VAL A 206 24.50 15.26 -5.97
C VAL A 206 23.97 14.31 -7.03
N ASP A 207 24.49 14.44 -8.27
CA ASP A 207 24.11 13.53 -9.34
C ASP A 207 24.41 12.07 -8.97
N GLY A 208 23.46 11.18 -9.23
CA GLY A 208 23.54 9.78 -8.86
C GLY A 208 23.19 9.48 -7.39
N SER A 209 22.95 10.49 -6.55
CA SER A 209 22.62 10.29 -5.12
C SER A 209 21.12 10.22 -4.83
N ARG A 210 20.27 10.52 -5.82
CA ARG A 210 18.81 10.56 -5.63
C ARG A 210 18.25 9.16 -5.52
N VAL A 211 17.55 8.86 -4.45
CA VAL A 211 16.86 7.58 -4.20
C VAL A 211 15.36 7.83 -4.13
N LEU A 212 14.59 7.03 -4.83
CA LEU A 212 13.14 6.97 -4.70
C LEU A 212 12.68 5.53 -4.93
N GLN A 213 12.21 4.87 -3.88
CA GLN A 213 11.78 3.47 -3.93
C GLN A 213 10.44 3.32 -3.23
N LEU A 214 9.49 2.67 -3.87
CA LEU A 214 8.23 2.25 -3.27
C LEU A 214 8.35 0.76 -2.96
N ILE A 215 8.21 0.41 -1.69
CA ILE A 215 8.45 -0.95 -1.17
C ILE A 215 7.11 -1.50 -0.69
N ASP A 216 6.58 -2.47 -1.41
CA ASP A 216 5.33 -3.16 -1.11
C ASP A 216 5.62 -4.48 -0.41
N THR A 217 4.96 -4.74 0.72
CA THR A 217 5.08 -5.99 1.47
C THR A 217 3.71 -6.64 1.60
N ALA A 218 3.50 -7.72 0.85
CA ALA A 218 2.30 -8.54 0.86
C ALA A 218 2.48 -9.74 1.78
N ALA A 219 1.52 -9.97 2.70
CA ALA A 219 1.50 -11.12 3.60
C ALA A 219 1.39 -12.44 2.83
N HIS A 220 1.73 -13.55 3.48
CA HIS A 220 1.75 -14.90 2.88
C HIS A 220 0.44 -15.35 2.22
N GLY A 221 -0.71 -14.84 2.67
CA GLY A 221 -2.01 -15.11 2.04
C GLY A 221 -2.28 -14.34 0.74
N LEU A 222 -1.32 -13.51 0.30
CA LEU A 222 -1.38 -12.72 -0.93
C LEU A 222 -0.20 -13.08 -1.82
N LYS A 223 -0.45 -13.85 -2.87
CA LYS A 223 0.59 -14.35 -3.79
C LYS A 223 0.54 -13.69 -5.16
N ASP A 224 1.48 -14.03 -6.03
CA ASP A 224 1.58 -13.58 -7.42
C ASP A 224 1.55 -12.05 -7.56
N VAL A 225 2.25 -11.36 -6.63
CA VAL A 225 2.35 -9.90 -6.65
C VAL A 225 3.00 -9.46 -7.96
N THR A 226 2.27 -8.66 -8.73
CA THR A 226 2.70 -8.20 -10.05
C THR A 226 2.47 -6.70 -10.18
N VAL A 227 3.51 -5.95 -10.49
CA VAL A 227 3.41 -4.55 -10.87
C VAL A 227 2.90 -4.48 -12.31
N THR A 228 1.75 -3.85 -12.49
CA THR A 228 1.07 -3.77 -13.80
C THR A 228 1.26 -2.42 -14.47
N LYS A 229 1.57 -1.38 -13.68
CA LYS A 229 1.73 -0.03 -14.21
C LYS A 229 2.52 0.86 -13.26
N VAL A 230 3.45 1.65 -13.80
CA VAL A 230 4.17 2.71 -13.09
C VAL A 230 4.05 4.00 -13.90
N LYS A 231 3.64 5.10 -13.25
CA LYS A 231 3.53 6.42 -13.88
C LYS A 231 4.18 7.50 -13.03
N VAL A 232 4.75 8.50 -13.71
CA VAL A 232 5.16 9.78 -13.12
C VAL A 232 4.46 10.90 -13.89
N GLY A 233 3.54 11.59 -13.22
CA GLY A 233 2.58 12.47 -13.90
C GLY A 233 1.77 11.70 -14.93
N ASP A 234 1.79 12.15 -16.17
CA ASP A 234 1.13 11.46 -17.30
C ASP A 234 2.02 10.43 -18.01
N THR A 235 3.31 10.40 -17.71
CA THR A 235 4.27 9.50 -18.36
C THR A 235 4.21 8.11 -17.74
N GLU A 236 3.96 7.09 -18.54
CA GLU A 236 4.06 5.69 -18.16
C GLU A 236 5.50 5.21 -18.35
N LEU A 237 6.04 4.56 -17.33
CA LEU A 237 7.40 4.02 -17.32
C LEU A 237 7.40 2.53 -17.62
N ASN A 238 8.44 2.06 -18.29
CA ASN A 238 8.67 0.63 -18.52
C ASN A 238 9.59 0.04 -17.45
N GLU A 239 9.41 -1.25 -17.18
CA GLU A 239 10.40 -2.00 -16.41
C GLU A 239 11.68 -2.12 -17.23
N ASP A 240 12.80 -1.71 -16.64
CA ASP A 240 14.12 -1.76 -17.25
C ASP A 240 15.11 -2.39 -16.26
N ALA A 241 15.54 -3.61 -16.58
CA ALA A 241 16.45 -4.38 -15.72
C ALA A 241 17.86 -3.77 -15.66
N ASP A 242 18.27 -3.08 -16.71
CA ASP A 242 19.63 -2.54 -16.85
C ASP A 242 19.71 -1.07 -16.41
N ALA A 243 18.58 -0.43 -16.12
CA ALA A 243 18.46 0.97 -15.70
C ALA A 243 19.10 2.01 -16.66
N ASP A 244 19.29 1.63 -17.93
CA ASP A 244 19.93 2.51 -18.93
C ASP A 244 18.96 3.48 -19.60
N ASN A 245 17.66 3.26 -19.45
CA ASN A 245 16.61 4.07 -20.03
C ASN A 245 15.73 4.71 -18.92
N ASN A 246 14.85 5.62 -19.30
CA ASN A 246 13.91 6.32 -18.41
C ASN A 246 12.84 5.37 -17.81
N GLY A 247 13.26 4.26 -17.23
CA GLY A 247 12.42 3.22 -16.67
C GLY A 247 12.54 3.09 -15.15
N TYR A 248 11.99 2.00 -14.63
CA TYR A 248 12.13 1.60 -13.24
C TYR A 248 12.71 0.19 -13.14
N VAL A 249 13.46 -0.07 -12.06
CA VAL A 249 13.95 -1.42 -11.74
C VAL A 249 13.00 -2.08 -10.75
N LEU A 250 12.67 -3.35 -11.02
CA LEU A 250 11.81 -4.14 -10.16
C LEU A 250 12.62 -5.21 -9.43
N LYS A 251 12.55 -5.19 -8.10
CA LYS A 251 13.14 -6.23 -7.24
C LYS A 251 12.04 -6.96 -6.50
N ARG A 252 12.12 -8.28 -6.44
CA ARG A 252 11.16 -9.13 -5.73
C ARG A 252 11.92 -10.08 -4.83
N ASP A 253 11.68 -9.94 -3.53
CA ASP A 253 12.23 -10.81 -2.51
C ASP A 253 11.07 -11.64 -1.93
N LYS A 254 11.14 -12.97 -2.11
CA LYS A 254 10.19 -13.93 -1.55
C LYS A 254 10.71 -14.49 -0.24
N ASN A 255 9.81 -15.12 0.52
CA ASN A 255 10.14 -15.77 1.80
C ASN A 255 10.68 -14.78 2.85
N GLN A 256 10.20 -13.54 2.83
CA GLN A 256 10.49 -12.57 3.87
C GLN A 256 9.59 -12.82 5.09
N ILE A 257 10.12 -12.57 6.29
CA ILE A 257 9.30 -12.62 7.50
C ILE A 257 8.28 -11.50 7.42
N ASP A 258 6.99 -11.85 7.49
CA ASP A 258 5.91 -10.87 7.53
C ASP A 258 5.88 -10.19 8.91
N PRO A 259 6.26 -8.90 9.03
CA PRO A 259 6.25 -8.20 10.30
C PRO A 259 4.82 -7.92 10.80
N LEU A 260 3.82 -8.11 9.94
CA LEU A 260 2.42 -7.85 10.23
C LEU A 260 1.64 -9.11 10.60
N ASP A 261 2.24 -10.28 10.40
CA ASP A 261 1.68 -11.57 10.77
C ASP A 261 2.36 -12.09 12.03
N ASN A 262 1.61 -12.16 13.12
CA ASN A 262 2.06 -12.76 14.37
C ASN A 262 2.30 -14.29 14.27
N CYS A 263 2.11 -14.89 13.09
CA CYS A 263 2.21 -16.33 12.87
C CYS A 263 3.63 -16.83 12.60
N ASN A 264 4.66 -15.97 12.57
CA ASN A 264 6.06 -16.33 12.26
C ASN A 264 6.24 -17.07 10.91
N LYS A 265 5.35 -16.88 9.94
CA LYS A 265 5.53 -17.45 8.60
C LYS A 265 6.47 -16.58 7.77
N ALA A 266 7.49 -17.23 7.23
CA ALA A 266 8.49 -16.59 6.38
C ALA A 266 8.09 -16.72 4.90
N ASP A 267 6.94 -16.15 4.50
CA ASP A 267 6.42 -16.28 3.13
C ASP A 267 5.88 -14.96 2.56
N ALA A 268 6.11 -13.83 3.23
CA ALA A 268 5.77 -12.53 2.69
C ALA A 268 6.55 -12.24 1.41
N THR A 269 5.92 -11.53 0.47
CA THR A 269 6.55 -11.06 -0.76
C THR A 269 6.82 -9.56 -0.64
N VAL A 270 8.09 -9.17 -0.73
CA VAL A 270 8.51 -7.78 -0.82
C VAL A 270 8.77 -7.42 -2.27
N THR A 271 8.07 -6.41 -2.76
CA THR A 271 8.22 -5.88 -4.12
C THR A 271 8.71 -4.44 -4.05
N THR A 272 9.90 -4.16 -4.56
CA THR A 272 10.47 -2.82 -4.62
C THR A 272 10.42 -2.28 -6.04
N VAL A 273 9.70 -1.17 -6.24
CA VAL A 273 9.75 -0.36 -7.45
C VAL A 273 10.80 0.73 -7.25
N ASP A 274 11.95 0.58 -7.89
CA ASP A 274 13.11 1.45 -7.74
C ASP A 274 13.15 2.47 -8.88
N LEU A 275 12.94 3.74 -8.57
CA LEU A 275 12.94 4.87 -9.49
C LEU A 275 14.25 5.68 -9.42
N ALA A 276 15.29 5.19 -8.72
CA ALA A 276 16.52 5.93 -8.52
C ALA A 276 17.15 6.36 -9.85
N HIS A 277 17.20 5.46 -10.84
CA HIS A 277 17.73 5.80 -12.16
C HIS A 277 16.91 6.91 -12.83
N TYR A 278 15.59 6.76 -12.85
CA TYR A 278 14.68 7.74 -13.44
C TYR A 278 14.86 9.14 -12.85
N VAL A 279 14.94 9.27 -11.51
CA VAL A 279 15.10 10.57 -10.85
C VAL A 279 16.52 11.15 -10.96
N ASN A 280 17.54 10.35 -11.31
CA ASN A 280 18.91 10.83 -11.52
C ASN A 280 19.21 11.22 -12.98
N THR A 281 18.48 10.69 -13.96
CA THR A 281 18.73 10.93 -15.39
C THR A 281 17.79 11.96 -16.01
N ASN A 282 16.68 12.27 -15.35
CA ASN A 282 15.70 13.24 -15.85
C ASN A 282 15.78 14.57 -15.10
N ASP A 283 16.51 15.52 -15.63
CA ASP A 283 16.68 16.85 -15.03
C ASP A 283 15.41 17.73 -15.08
N ASN A 284 14.42 17.36 -15.89
CA ASN A 284 13.18 18.11 -16.08
C ASN A 284 12.00 17.57 -15.27
N ILE A 285 12.21 16.63 -14.34
CA ILE A 285 11.13 16.14 -13.50
C ILE A 285 10.68 17.24 -12.54
N ALA A 286 9.41 17.62 -12.65
CA ALA A 286 8.84 18.58 -11.74
C ALA A 286 8.78 18.00 -10.31
N SER A 287 9.39 18.70 -9.35
CA SER A 287 9.15 18.46 -7.93
C SER A 287 7.64 18.47 -7.65
N GLY A 288 7.16 17.52 -6.85
CA GLY A 288 5.74 17.33 -6.58
C GLY A 288 4.95 16.57 -7.66
N ALA A 289 5.59 16.15 -8.76
CA ALA A 289 4.93 15.28 -9.74
C ALA A 289 4.47 13.98 -9.08
N THR A 290 3.22 13.59 -9.34
CA THR A 290 2.63 12.39 -8.74
C THR A 290 3.27 11.13 -9.32
N VAL A 291 3.71 10.24 -8.45
CA VAL A 291 4.12 8.87 -8.78
C VAL A 291 2.98 7.93 -8.45
N THR A 292 2.56 7.11 -9.40
CA THR A 292 1.52 6.10 -9.22
C THR A 292 2.04 4.73 -9.63
N VAL A 293 1.95 3.77 -8.72
CA VAL A 293 2.25 2.36 -8.98
C VAL A 293 0.97 1.56 -8.82
N THR A 294 0.61 0.79 -9.83
CA THR A 294 -0.50 -0.18 -9.76
C THR A 294 0.07 -1.57 -9.71
N LEU A 295 -0.36 -2.35 -8.75
CA LEU A 295 0.03 -3.74 -8.60
C LEU A 295 -1.17 -4.63 -8.26
N THR A 296 -1.05 -5.91 -8.55
CA THR A 296 -2.06 -6.91 -8.23
C THR A 296 -1.47 -8.00 -7.35
N ALA A 297 -2.30 -8.62 -6.53
CA ALA A 297 -2.00 -9.85 -5.81
C ALA A 297 -3.22 -10.77 -5.84
N VAL A 298 -3.01 -12.09 -5.71
CA VAL A 298 -4.06 -13.09 -5.65
C VAL A 298 -4.23 -13.57 -4.22
N VAL A 299 -5.47 -13.64 -3.73
CA VAL A 299 -5.79 -14.26 -2.44
C VAL A 299 -5.56 -15.76 -2.55
N ASP A 300 -4.65 -16.32 -1.77
CA ASP A 300 -4.20 -17.69 -1.89
C ASP A 300 -4.84 -18.64 -0.86
N SER A 301 -4.62 -19.93 -1.02
CA SER A 301 -5.08 -20.97 -0.08
C SER A 301 -4.50 -20.83 1.33
N ASP A 302 -3.37 -20.17 1.48
CA ASP A 302 -2.72 -19.88 2.76
C ASP A 302 -3.25 -18.59 3.43
N ALA A 303 -4.28 -17.96 2.86
CA ALA A 303 -4.88 -16.76 3.41
C ALA A 303 -5.37 -16.96 4.84
N VAL A 304 -5.09 -15.97 5.69
CA VAL A 304 -5.59 -15.93 7.06
C VAL A 304 -7.11 -15.77 7.03
N ILE A 305 -7.79 -16.70 7.68
CA ILE A 305 -9.25 -16.70 7.79
C ILE A 305 -9.67 -15.81 8.96
N ALA A 306 -10.51 -14.83 8.69
CA ALA A 306 -10.96 -13.83 9.67
C ALA A 306 -9.76 -13.15 10.40
N GLY A 307 -9.85 -12.93 11.71
CA GLY A 307 -8.78 -12.39 12.55
C GLY A 307 -8.17 -11.10 12.01
N VAL A 308 -6.85 -11.05 11.91
CA VAL A 308 -6.10 -9.89 11.39
C VAL A 308 -6.21 -9.75 9.87
N GLY A 309 -6.80 -10.74 9.16
CA GLY A 309 -6.89 -10.76 7.70
C GLY A 309 -5.53 -10.89 7.02
N ASN A 310 -5.50 -10.52 5.75
CA ASN A 310 -4.31 -10.60 4.89
C ASN A 310 -3.83 -9.19 4.59
N PRO A 311 -2.85 -8.69 5.37
CA PRO A 311 -2.35 -7.32 5.21
C PRO A 311 -1.45 -7.18 3.99
N ASN A 312 -1.47 -5.99 3.41
CA ASN A 312 -0.49 -5.53 2.45
C ASN A 312 -0.09 -4.09 2.82
N THR A 313 1.19 -3.87 3.10
CA THR A 313 1.72 -2.57 3.53
C THR A 313 2.62 -1.95 2.48
N VAL A 314 2.97 -0.70 2.66
CA VAL A 314 3.91 0.01 1.80
C VAL A 314 4.85 0.86 2.63
N GLU A 315 6.08 1.02 2.16
CA GLU A 315 7.06 1.96 2.67
C GLU A 315 7.62 2.78 1.52
N LEU A 316 8.01 4.02 1.80
CA LEU A 316 8.71 4.89 0.87
C LEU A 316 10.15 5.04 1.33
N ALA A 317 11.09 4.78 0.43
CA ALA A 317 12.49 5.09 0.66
C ALA A 317 12.94 6.20 -0.29
N TYR A 318 13.58 7.23 0.25
CA TYR A 318 14.06 8.38 -0.51
C TYR A 318 15.37 8.93 0.06
N SER A 319 16.06 9.76 -0.72
CA SER A 319 17.24 10.44 -0.23
C SER A 319 16.86 11.53 0.76
N ARG A 320 17.30 11.38 2.00
CA ARG A 320 17.08 12.33 3.08
C ARG A 320 18.04 13.52 3.01
N THR A 321 19.28 13.26 2.58
CA THR A 321 20.33 14.27 2.49
C THR A 321 20.75 14.48 1.04
N PRO A 322 21.30 15.64 0.69
CA PRO A 322 21.83 15.90 -0.64
C PRO A 322 22.94 14.94 -1.09
N SER A 323 23.61 14.28 -0.16
CA SER A 323 24.63 13.25 -0.42
C SER A 323 24.06 11.85 -0.64
N GLY A 324 22.72 11.68 -0.56
CA GLY A 324 22.05 10.43 -0.88
C GLY A 324 21.83 9.49 0.30
N GLU A 325 21.93 9.98 1.54
CA GLU A 325 21.55 9.15 2.69
C GLU A 325 20.08 8.71 2.54
N LYS A 326 19.88 7.40 2.55
CA LYS A 326 18.55 6.79 2.39
C LYS A 326 17.77 6.85 3.68
N HIS A 327 16.56 7.37 3.62
CA HIS A 327 15.56 7.33 4.69
C HIS A 327 14.34 6.53 4.25
N GLN A 328 13.69 5.86 5.20
CA GLN A 328 12.49 5.05 4.96
C GLN A 328 11.35 5.53 5.86
N VAL A 329 10.19 5.78 5.27
CA VAL A 329 8.97 6.16 5.99
C VAL A 329 7.88 5.12 5.76
N PRO A 330 7.18 4.70 6.82
CA PRO A 330 6.08 3.77 6.69
C PRO A 330 4.86 4.43 6.03
N GLY A 331 4.16 3.67 5.23
CA GLY A 331 2.86 4.02 4.68
C GLY A 331 1.72 3.22 5.31
N PRO A 332 0.50 3.36 4.80
CA PRO A 332 -0.66 2.66 5.31
C PRO A 332 -0.63 1.16 4.99
N THR A 333 -1.30 0.40 5.85
CA THR A 333 -1.61 -1.02 5.66
C THR A 333 -3.05 -1.15 5.22
N VAL A 334 -3.27 -1.87 4.13
CA VAL A 334 -4.61 -2.28 3.68
C VAL A 334 -4.80 -3.78 3.92
N ARG A 335 -6.04 -4.26 4.06
CA ARG A 335 -6.31 -5.64 4.48
C ARG A 335 -7.40 -6.29 3.65
N VAL A 336 -7.22 -7.57 3.36
CA VAL A 336 -8.21 -8.42 2.69
C VAL A 336 -8.66 -9.50 3.66
N TYR A 337 -9.98 -9.71 3.77
CA TYR A 337 -10.58 -10.67 4.68
C TYR A 337 -11.34 -11.75 3.91
N THR A 338 -11.27 -12.96 4.44
CA THR A 338 -11.97 -14.12 3.93
C THR A 338 -12.43 -14.99 5.09
N TYR A 339 -13.45 -15.82 4.89
CA TYR A 339 -14.11 -16.59 5.95
C TYR A 339 -14.34 -18.03 5.53
N ASP A 340 -14.44 -18.92 6.50
CA ASP A 340 -14.79 -20.31 6.29
C ASP A 340 -16.28 -20.54 6.47
N PHE A 341 -16.79 -21.53 5.77
CA PHE A 341 -18.10 -22.12 5.97
C PHE A 341 -17.99 -23.64 5.85
N SER A 342 -18.78 -24.39 6.62
CA SER A 342 -18.83 -25.84 6.51
C SER A 342 -20.24 -26.38 6.67
N ILE A 343 -20.47 -27.53 6.08
CA ILE A 343 -21.70 -28.31 6.22
C ILE A 343 -21.37 -29.58 7.03
N TYR A 344 -22.25 -29.91 7.96
CA TYR A 344 -22.27 -31.19 8.65
C TYR A 344 -23.63 -31.88 8.45
N LYS A 345 -23.64 -32.95 7.69
CA LYS A 345 -24.82 -33.69 7.29
C LYS A 345 -25.12 -34.81 8.25
N THR A 346 -26.34 -34.85 8.81
CA THR A 346 -26.74 -35.84 9.79
C THR A 346 -28.14 -36.42 9.53
N ASN A 347 -28.47 -37.52 10.24
CA ASN A 347 -29.85 -38.01 10.35
C ASN A 347 -30.74 -37.01 11.13
N MET A 348 -32.04 -37.25 11.24
CA MET A 348 -32.97 -36.36 11.95
C MET A 348 -32.66 -36.22 13.45
N ALA A 349 -32.09 -37.25 14.09
CA ALA A 349 -31.63 -37.17 15.49
C ALA A 349 -30.43 -36.25 15.66
N GLY A 350 -29.62 -36.09 14.64
CA GLY A 350 -28.41 -35.23 14.66
C GLY A 350 -27.16 -35.92 15.18
N ASP A 351 -27.18 -37.21 15.37
CA ASP A 351 -26.13 -38.03 16.01
C ASP A 351 -25.33 -38.92 15.04
N THR A 352 -25.85 -39.12 13.83
CA THR A 352 -25.22 -40.00 12.82
C THR A 352 -24.84 -39.17 11.59
N ALA A 353 -23.55 -39.14 11.26
CA ALA A 353 -23.03 -38.48 10.06
C ALA A 353 -23.47 -39.22 8.78
N LEU A 354 -23.78 -38.45 7.72
CA LEU A 354 -24.27 -38.98 6.46
C LEU A 354 -23.36 -38.56 5.29
N SER A 355 -22.77 -39.55 4.63
CA SER A 355 -21.96 -39.38 3.42
C SER A 355 -22.81 -39.40 2.16
N GLY A 356 -22.29 -38.83 1.06
CA GLY A 356 -22.90 -38.88 -0.26
C GLY A 356 -24.05 -37.93 -0.50
N ALA A 357 -24.41 -37.07 0.44
CA ALA A 357 -25.32 -35.95 0.19
C ALA A 357 -24.65 -34.91 -0.68
N GLN A 358 -25.39 -34.31 -1.62
CA GLN A 358 -24.85 -33.35 -2.57
C GLN A 358 -25.48 -31.97 -2.40
N PHE A 359 -24.65 -30.96 -2.53
CA PHE A 359 -25.01 -29.57 -2.31
C PHE A 359 -24.51 -28.67 -3.45
N ALA A 360 -25.23 -27.60 -3.70
CA ALA A 360 -24.81 -26.47 -4.49
C ALA A 360 -24.87 -25.20 -3.63
N ILE A 361 -23.95 -24.27 -3.83
CA ILE A 361 -23.92 -22.98 -3.14
C ILE A 361 -23.95 -21.84 -4.16
N ALA A 362 -24.72 -20.81 -3.87
CA ALA A 362 -24.77 -19.58 -4.63
C ALA A 362 -24.48 -18.38 -3.74
N ARG A 363 -23.77 -17.39 -4.24
CA ARG A 363 -23.75 -16.05 -3.66
C ARG A 363 -25.01 -15.32 -4.06
N VAL A 364 -25.58 -14.55 -3.13
CA VAL A 364 -26.77 -13.75 -3.35
C VAL A 364 -26.41 -12.27 -3.33
N ASP A 365 -26.53 -11.59 -4.47
CA ASP A 365 -26.29 -10.16 -4.60
C ASP A 365 -27.55 -9.51 -5.19
N SER A 366 -28.19 -8.59 -4.47
CA SER A 366 -29.42 -7.89 -4.88
C SER A 366 -30.53 -8.84 -5.38
N ASN A 367 -30.71 -9.97 -4.69
CA ASN A 367 -31.62 -11.09 -5.04
C ASN A 367 -31.24 -11.92 -6.28
N ALA A 368 -30.13 -11.63 -6.93
CA ALA A 368 -29.59 -12.49 -7.99
C ALA A 368 -28.66 -13.55 -7.38
N GLU A 369 -28.78 -14.78 -7.86
CA GLU A 369 -27.97 -15.90 -7.41
C GLU A 369 -26.89 -16.22 -8.44
N THR A 370 -25.65 -16.31 -7.96
CA THR A 370 -24.52 -16.76 -8.76
C THR A 370 -23.95 -18.02 -8.14
N PHE A 371 -24.14 -19.16 -8.80
CA PHE A 371 -23.60 -20.44 -8.34
C PHE A 371 -22.07 -20.45 -8.46
N MET A 372 -21.42 -21.18 -7.56
CA MET A 372 -19.97 -21.18 -7.44
C MET A 372 -19.44 -22.60 -7.32
N THR A 373 -18.19 -22.77 -7.75
CA THR A 373 -17.38 -23.97 -7.53
C THR A 373 -16.06 -23.60 -6.86
N GLN A 374 -15.45 -24.53 -6.15
CA GLN A 374 -14.14 -24.37 -5.55
C GLN A 374 -13.18 -25.41 -6.12
N ASP A 375 -12.03 -24.95 -6.60
CA ASP A 375 -10.96 -25.85 -7.02
C ASP A 375 -10.41 -26.63 -5.84
N ALA A 376 -10.27 -27.94 -5.97
CA ALA A 376 -9.90 -28.82 -4.87
C ALA A 376 -8.44 -28.63 -4.39
N ALA A 377 -7.54 -28.27 -5.32
CA ALA A 377 -6.11 -28.12 -5.04
C ALA A 377 -5.75 -26.72 -4.54
N THR A 378 -6.23 -25.69 -5.24
CA THR A 378 -5.90 -24.28 -4.96
C THR A 378 -6.88 -23.59 -4.03
N LYS A 379 -8.03 -24.24 -3.74
CA LYS A 379 -9.15 -23.65 -3.00
C LYS A 379 -9.75 -22.39 -3.65
N ALA A 380 -9.35 -22.07 -4.87
CA ALA A 380 -9.83 -20.90 -5.58
C ALA A 380 -11.31 -21.04 -5.96
N TRP A 381 -12.10 -20.02 -5.69
CA TRP A 381 -13.50 -19.94 -6.04
C TRP A 381 -13.70 -19.39 -7.45
N LYS A 382 -14.65 -19.98 -8.18
CA LYS A 382 -15.08 -19.51 -9.50
C LYS A 382 -16.59 -19.41 -9.55
N ASN A 383 -17.09 -18.41 -10.25
CA ASN A 383 -18.51 -18.33 -10.59
C ASN A 383 -18.81 -19.29 -11.72
N LEU A 384 -19.91 -20.01 -11.59
CA LEU A 384 -20.45 -20.81 -12.69
C LEU A 384 -21.18 -19.92 -13.69
N THR A 385 -21.07 -20.24 -14.96
CA THR A 385 -21.83 -19.58 -16.06
C THR A 385 -23.16 -20.25 -16.29
N THR A 386 -23.41 -21.41 -15.67
CA THR A 386 -24.57 -22.25 -15.80
C THR A 386 -25.57 -22.01 -14.67
N ALA A 387 -26.80 -22.50 -14.87
CA ALA A 387 -27.84 -22.55 -13.85
C ALA A 387 -27.41 -23.43 -12.65
N LYS A 388 -28.25 -23.52 -11.62
CA LYS A 388 -28.03 -24.37 -10.46
C LYS A 388 -27.62 -25.78 -10.86
N PRO A 389 -26.49 -26.30 -10.33
CA PRO A 389 -26.08 -27.68 -10.52
C PRO A 389 -27.18 -28.66 -10.07
N ALA A 390 -27.41 -29.73 -10.82
CA ALA A 390 -28.50 -30.66 -10.55
C ALA A 390 -28.09 -32.13 -10.55
N ALA A 391 -26.92 -32.47 -11.07
CA ALA A 391 -26.45 -33.85 -11.22
C ALA A 391 -25.06 -34.07 -10.66
N ASP A 392 -24.71 -35.30 -10.34
CA ASP A 392 -23.45 -35.75 -9.74
C ASP A 392 -22.20 -35.28 -10.50
N ALA A 393 -22.30 -35.11 -11.82
CA ALA A 393 -21.20 -34.75 -12.70
C ALA A 393 -21.11 -33.22 -12.97
N ASP A 394 -22.06 -32.42 -12.47
CA ASP A 394 -22.07 -30.99 -12.73
C ASP A 394 -20.93 -30.29 -11.95
N GLU A 395 -20.32 -29.29 -12.56
CA GLU A 395 -19.40 -28.42 -11.88
C GLU A 395 -20.15 -27.65 -10.76
N GLY A 396 -19.53 -27.53 -9.56
CA GLY A 396 -20.12 -26.86 -8.41
C GLY A 396 -20.99 -27.75 -7.52
N VAL A 397 -20.95 -29.08 -7.72
CA VAL A 397 -21.53 -30.07 -6.81
C VAL A 397 -20.52 -30.40 -5.72
N PHE A 398 -20.93 -30.18 -4.47
CA PHE A 398 -20.16 -30.51 -3.28
C PHE A 398 -20.77 -31.75 -2.61
N THR A 399 -19.98 -32.80 -2.39
CA THR A 399 -20.45 -34.07 -1.83
C THR A 399 -19.92 -34.29 -0.41
N THR A 400 -20.78 -34.68 0.52
CA THR A 400 -20.35 -34.97 1.90
C THR A 400 -19.42 -36.19 1.95
N SER A 401 -18.33 -36.06 2.69
CA SER A 401 -17.35 -37.10 2.99
C SER A 401 -17.90 -38.18 3.92
N ALA A 402 -17.07 -39.20 4.23
CA ALA A 402 -17.46 -40.29 5.13
C ALA A 402 -17.87 -39.82 6.54
N ASP A 403 -17.34 -38.68 6.99
CA ASP A 403 -17.68 -38.03 8.26
C ASP A 403 -18.84 -37.01 8.14
N GLY A 404 -19.53 -37.00 7.02
CA GLY A 404 -20.70 -36.15 6.76
C GLY A 404 -20.37 -34.67 6.51
N LYS A 405 -19.13 -34.33 6.23
CA LYS A 405 -18.69 -32.92 6.17
C LYS A 405 -18.37 -32.45 4.76
N ILE A 406 -18.58 -31.15 4.55
CA ILE A 406 -18.03 -30.36 3.44
C ILE A 406 -17.39 -29.13 4.07
N ALA A 407 -16.11 -28.88 3.76
CA ALA A 407 -15.40 -27.67 4.13
C ALA A 407 -15.34 -26.73 2.92
N MET A 408 -15.68 -25.47 3.13
CA MET A 408 -15.66 -24.41 2.13
C MET A 408 -14.87 -23.25 2.69
N SER A 409 -13.59 -23.16 2.35
CA SER A 409 -12.69 -22.12 2.88
C SER A 409 -12.61 -20.94 1.95
N GLY A 410 -12.44 -19.74 2.51
CA GLY A 410 -12.12 -18.56 1.72
C GLY A 410 -13.30 -17.91 1.01
N LEU A 411 -14.41 -17.72 1.69
CA LEU A 411 -15.57 -16.98 1.21
C LEU A 411 -15.54 -15.51 1.71
N PRO A 412 -15.99 -14.51 0.93
CA PRO A 412 -16.21 -13.16 1.43
C PRO A 412 -17.44 -13.07 2.35
N ALA A 413 -17.52 -12.02 3.15
CA ALA A 413 -18.75 -11.68 3.86
C ALA A 413 -19.90 -11.42 2.86
N GLY A 414 -21.14 -11.72 3.27
CA GLY A 414 -22.32 -11.52 2.44
C GLY A 414 -23.36 -12.61 2.58
N GLU A 415 -24.37 -12.62 1.71
CA GLU A 415 -25.47 -13.57 1.73
C GLU A 415 -25.20 -14.74 0.76
N TYR A 416 -25.57 -15.93 1.22
CA TYR A 416 -25.43 -17.19 0.46
C TYR A 416 -26.71 -17.99 0.49
N HIS A 417 -26.94 -18.77 -0.57
CA HIS A 417 -28.01 -19.76 -0.66
C HIS A 417 -27.40 -21.14 -0.87
N VAL A 418 -27.72 -22.07 0.02
CA VAL A 418 -27.30 -23.46 -0.03
C VAL A 418 -28.48 -24.34 -0.38
N TYR A 419 -28.30 -25.19 -1.36
CA TYR A 419 -29.28 -26.15 -1.83
C TYR A 419 -28.76 -27.56 -1.62
N GLU A 420 -29.50 -28.43 -0.91
CA GLU A 420 -29.29 -29.86 -1.03
C GLU A 420 -29.92 -30.33 -2.35
N ILE A 421 -29.15 -30.91 -3.26
CA ILE A 421 -29.61 -31.36 -4.59
C ILE A 421 -29.80 -32.86 -4.65
N LYS A 422 -29.14 -33.62 -3.76
CA LYS A 422 -29.30 -35.09 -3.65
C LYS A 422 -29.21 -35.52 -2.18
N ALA A 423 -30.17 -36.29 -1.72
CA ALA A 423 -30.12 -36.93 -0.40
C ALA A 423 -29.04 -38.04 -0.36
N PRO A 424 -28.50 -38.36 0.84
CA PRO A 424 -27.71 -39.57 1.04
C PRO A 424 -28.52 -40.83 0.71
N ASP A 425 -27.83 -41.92 0.37
CA ASP A 425 -28.46 -43.20 0.12
C ASP A 425 -29.31 -43.67 1.30
N GLY A 426 -30.52 -44.13 1.06
CA GLY A 426 -31.47 -44.57 2.08
C GLY A 426 -32.28 -43.45 2.76
N TYR A 427 -32.16 -42.20 2.29
CA TYR A 427 -32.92 -41.04 2.76
C TYR A 427 -33.86 -40.51 1.67
N THR A 428 -34.95 -39.83 2.10
CA THR A 428 -35.92 -39.31 1.14
C THR A 428 -35.38 -38.12 0.34
N SER A 429 -35.62 -38.12 -0.95
CA SER A 429 -35.35 -36.98 -1.85
C SER A 429 -36.47 -35.95 -1.90
N ILE A 430 -37.55 -36.16 -1.14
CA ILE A 430 -38.69 -35.24 -1.10
C ILE A 430 -38.43 -34.18 0.00
N GLY A 431 -38.58 -32.90 -0.41
CA GLY A 431 -38.42 -31.77 0.49
C GLY A 431 -36.99 -31.57 1.00
N LEU A 432 -36.01 -31.71 0.13
CA LEU A 432 -34.60 -31.45 0.48
C LEU A 432 -34.45 -30.06 1.04
N PRO A 433 -33.58 -29.86 2.07
CA PRO A 433 -33.32 -28.56 2.65
C PRO A 433 -32.72 -27.59 1.66
N ASP A 434 -33.27 -26.38 1.63
CA ASP A 434 -32.63 -25.20 1.07
C ASP A 434 -32.68 -24.07 2.12
N PHE A 435 -31.64 -23.26 2.19
CA PHE A 435 -31.60 -22.17 3.14
C PHE A 435 -30.65 -21.07 2.71
N LYS A 436 -31.01 -19.83 3.09
CA LYS A 436 -30.11 -18.67 2.96
C LYS A 436 -29.49 -18.35 4.31
N PHE A 437 -28.27 -17.86 4.27
CA PHE A 437 -27.55 -17.39 5.44
C PHE A 437 -26.61 -16.25 5.09
N THR A 438 -26.22 -15.48 6.12
CA THR A 438 -25.24 -14.40 6.00
C THR A 438 -23.97 -14.73 6.76
N ILE A 439 -22.84 -14.29 6.21
CA ILE A 439 -21.55 -14.20 6.89
C ILE A 439 -21.32 -12.73 7.24
N THR A 440 -21.32 -12.40 8.54
CA THR A 440 -21.21 -11.01 9.00
C THR A 440 -20.08 -10.88 10.01
N PRO A 441 -18.95 -10.26 9.63
CA PRO A 441 -17.83 -10.02 10.54
C PRO A 441 -18.10 -8.82 11.44
N THR A 442 -17.61 -8.89 12.67
CA THR A 442 -17.50 -7.77 13.60
C THR A 442 -16.03 -7.44 13.79
N PHE A 443 -15.68 -6.18 13.64
CA PHE A 443 -14.31 -5.69 13.78
C PHE A 443 -14.06 -5.09 15.16
N ASP A 444 -12.79 -5.02 15.53
CA ASP A 444 -12.31 -4.25 16.68
C ASP A 444 -12.58 -2.75 16.50
N THR A 445 -12.31 -1.96 17.54
CA THR A 445 -12.49 -0.49 17.50
C THR A 445 -11.60 0.21 16.47
N ALA A 446 -10.45 -0.36 16.15
CA ALA A 446 -9.55 0.14 15.11
C ALA A 446 -10.02 -0.24 13.69
N GLY A 447 -10.98 -1.18 13.58
CA GLY A 447 -11.49 -1.67 12.30
C GLY A 447 -10.50 -2.54 11.52
N THR A 448 -9.50 -3.10 12.21
CA THR A 448 -8.38 -3.84 11.61
C THR A 448 -8.37 -5.34 11.91
N THR A 449 -9.07 -5.76 12.95
CA THR A 449 -9.11 -7.18 13.36
C THR A 449 -10.54 -7.65 13.50
N VAL A 450 -10.88 -8.75 12.85
CA VAL A 450 -12.18 -9.41 13.02
C VAL A 450 -12.20 -10.10 14.39
N THR A 451 -13.06 -9.66 15.27
CA THR A 451 -13.21 -10.18 16.65
C THR A 451 -14.22 -11.32 16.73
N SER A 452 -15.21 -11.33 15.85
CA SER A 452 -16.17 -12.42 15.71
C SER A 452 -16.80 -12.44 14.32
N VAL A 453 -17.33 -13.60 13.93
CA VAL A 453 -18.09 -13.78 12.69
C VAL A 453 -19.43 -14.41 13.03
N ALA A 454 -20.51 -13.74 12.67
CA ALA A 454 -21.87 -14.27 12.81
C ALA A 454 -22.28 -15.00 11.53
N TYR A 455 -22.87 -16.19 11.70
CA TYR A 455 -23.48 -16.99 10.65
C TYR A 455 -24.96 -17.12 10.97
N GLU A 456 -25.79 -16.37 10.26
CA GLU A 456 -27.20 -16.26 10.58
C GLU A 456 -28.06 -16.76 9.42
N LYS A 457 -28.97 -17.70 9.73
CA LYS A 457 -29.95 -18.17 8.76
C LYS A 457 -30.99 -17.07 8.52
N THR A 458 -31.19 -16.70 7.26
CA THR A 458 -32.12 -15.64 6.84
C THR A 458 -33.47 -16.16 6.34
N THR A 459 -33.58 -17.49 6.08
CA THR A 459 -34.83 -18.12 5.67
C THR A 459 -35.19 -19.29 6.58
N ASN A 460 -36.50 -19.57 6.75
CA ASN A 460 -37.02 -20.68 7.54
C ASN A 460 -37.80 -21.71 6.70
N THR A 461 -37.43 -21.89 5.44
CA THR A 461 -38.08 -22.82 4.50
C THR A 461 -37.63 -24.28 4.66
N ASP A 462 -36.60 -24.50 5.49
CA ASP A 462 -35.97 -25.80 5.74
C ASP A 462 -36.71 -26.71 6.76
N GLY A 463 -37.81 -26.24 7.34
CA GLY A 463 -38.56 -26.98 8.36
C GLY A 463 -37.77 -27.24 9.66
N ASN A 464 -36.93 -26.29 10.08
CA ASN A 464 -36.03 -26.36 11.25
C ASN A 464 -35.00 -27.51 11.19
N ARG A 465 -34.64 -27.94 10.01
CA ARG A 465 -33.63 -29.00 9.81
C ARG A 465 -32.22 -28.44 9.64
N VAL A 466 -32.06 -27.12 9.56
CA VAL A 466 -30.77 -26.46 9.49
C VAL A 466 -30.55 -25.62 10.73
N SER A 467 -29.41 -25.83 11.37
CA SER A 467 -28.95 -25.04 12.53
C SER A 467 -27.47 -24.75 12.41
N PHE A 468 -27.05 -23.56 12.82
CA PHE A 468 -25.65 -23.23 12.94
C PHE A 468 -25.11 -23.60 14.33
N GLY A 469 -23.84 -23.94 14.40
CA GLY A 469 -23.11 -24.15 15.65
C GLY A 469 -22.90 -22.84 16.41
N THR A 470 -22.19 -22.91 17.51
CA THR A 470 -21.81 -21.75 18.34
C THR A 470 -20.32 -21.83 18.68
N GLY A 471 -19.70 -20.68 19.00
CA GLY A 471 -18.28 -20.62 19.32
C GLY A 471 -17.42 -21.08 18.13
N GLU A 472 -16.52 -22.03 18.34
CA GLU A 472 -15.62 -22.57 17.31
C GLU A 472 -16.35 -23.28 16.16
N THR A 473 -17.60 -23.68 16.37
CA THR A 473 -18.44 -24.33 15.34
C THR A 473 -19.42 -23.37 14.68
N ALA A 474 -19.35 -22.07 14.93
CA ALA A 474 -20.28 -21.08 14.41
C ALA A 474 -20.39 -21.10 12.88
N SER A 475 -19.28 -21.37 12.15
CA SER A 475 -19.25 -21.46 10.69
C SER A 475 -19.84 -22.77 10.14
N MET A 476 -20.28 -23.70 11.01
CA MET A 476 -20.77 -25.02 10.60
C MET A 476 -22.31 -25.05 10.61
N ALA A 477 -22.90 -25.31 9.46
CA ALA A 477 -24.32 -25.59 9.33
C ALA A 477 -24.57 -27.10 9.47
N GLN A 478 -25.23 -27.52 10.57
CA GLN A 478 -25.76 -28.88 10.68
C GLN A 478 -27.06 -28.99 9.86
N ILE A 479 -27.09 -29.95 8.95
CA ILE A 479 -28.22 -30.18 8.04
C ILE A 479 -28.73 -31.60 8.24
N LYS A 480 -30.02 -31.74 8.60
CA LYS A 480 -30.66 -33.02 8.92
C LYS A 480 -31.46 -33.55 7.76
N ASN A 481 -31.39 -34.89 7.48
CA ASN A 481 -32.27 -35.55 6.54
C ASN A 481 -33.19 -36.57 7.21
N ALA A 482 -34.39 -36.66 6.65
CA ALA A 482 -35.40 -37.65 7.00
C ALA A 482 -35.22 -38.93 6.18
N LYS A 483 -35.39 -40.11 6.79
CA LYS A 483 -35.39 -41.37 6.06
C LYS A 483 -36.68 -41.55 5.25
N ASN A 484 -37.80 -41.08 5.79
CA ASN A 484 -39.09 -41.23 5.15
C ASN A 484 -39.97 -40.00 5.41
N LEU A 485 -41.12 -39.95 4.80
CA LEU A 485 -42.05 -38.82 4.85
C LEU A 485 -42.63 -38.56 6.26
N THR A 486 -42.69 -39.58 7.13
CA THR A 486 -43.23 -39.42 8.47
C THR A 486 -42.31 -38.66 9.44
N GLU A 487 -41.05 -38.58 9.11
CA GLU A 487 -40.03 -37.80 9.85
C GLU A 487 -40.02 -36.32 9.41
N LEU A 488 -40.67 -35.97 8.33
CA LEU A 488 -40.71 -34.58 7.84
C LEU A 488 -41.69 -33.75 8.66
N PRO A 489 -41.34 -32.50 8.98
CA PRO A 489 -42.28 -31.56 9.61
C PRO A 489 -43.50 -31.34 8.72
N MET A 490 -44.68 -31.65 9.21
CA MET A 490 -45.94 -31.59 8.47
C MET A 490 -46.64 -30.23 8.55
N THR A 491 -45.96 -29.22 9.11
CA THR A 491 -46.53 -27.88 9.31
C THR A 491 -45.72 -26.82 8.52
N GLY A 492 -46.43 -25.80 8.00
CA GLY A 492 -45.84 -24.66 7.29
C GLY A 492 -45.58 -24.93 5.80
N ASP A 493 -44.75 -24.11 5.17
CA ASP A 493 -44.45 -24.13 3.72
C ASP A 493 -43.92 -25.50 3.24
N LEU A 494 -43.13 -26.17 4.10
CA LEU A 494 -42.60 -27.49 3.82
C LEU A 494 -43.70 -28.54 3.72
N GLY A 495 -44.67 -28.51 4.64
CA GLY A 495 -45.82 -29.40 4.58
C GLY A 495 -46.61 -29.23 3.28
N ILE A 496 -46.84 -27.99 2.85
CA ILE A 496 -47.49 -27.68 1.58
C ILE A 496 -46.73 -28.24 0.40
N LYS A 497 -45.39 -28.04 0.34
CA LYS A 497 -44.52 -28.58 -0.71
C LYS A 497 -44.59 -30.09 -0.79
N VAL A 498 -44.55 -30.79 0.35
CA VAL A 498 -44.68 -32.24 0.43
C VAL A 498 -46.02 -32.70 -0.07
N PHE A 499 -47.13 -32.08 0.42
CA PHE A 499 -48.48 -32.45 -0.04
C PHE A 499 -48.70 -32.23 -1.54
N VAL A 500 -48.21 -31.10 -2.07
CA VAL A 500 -48.29 -30.81 -3.51
C VAL A 500 -47.50 -31.85 -4.30
N THR A 501 -46.27 -32.16 -3.90
CA THR A 501 -45.44 -33.15 -4.60
C THR A 501 -46.04 -34.53 -4.58
N VAL A 502 -46.51 -35.00 -3.45
CA VAL A 502 -47.21 -36.29 -3.30
C VAL A 502 -48.51 -36.29 -4.08
N GLY A 503 -49.28 -35.20 -4.05
CA GLY A 503 -50.51 -35.06 -4.84
C GLY A 503 -50.26 -35.14 -6.36
N VAL A 504 -49.21 -34.48 -6.85
CA VAL A 504 -48.85 -34.57 -8.29
C VAL A 504 -48.40 -35.97 -8.66
N LEU A 505 -47.63 -36.65 -7.83
CA LEU A 505 -47.21 -38.04 -8.07
C LEU A 505 -48.39 -39.01 -8.11
N LEU A 506 -49.33 -38.85 -7.19
CA LEU A 506 -50.56 -39.65 -7.15
C LEU A 506 -51.44 -39.40 -8.40
N MET A 507 -51.57 -38.15 -8.82
CA MET A 507 -52.30 -37.81 -10.05
C MET A 507 -51.62 -38.41 -11.27
N ALA A 508 -50.29 -38.33 -11.39
CA ALA A 508 -49.53 -38.94 -12.50
C ALA A 508 -49.68 -40.47 -12.53
N ALA A 509 -49.57 -41.12 -11.34
CA ALA A 509 -49.80 -42.56 -11.23
C ALA A 509 -51.24 -42.96 -11.59
N GLY A 510 -52.24 -42.18 -11.13
CA GLY A 510 -53.63 -42.39 -11.50
C GLY A 510 -53.91 -42.24 -13.01
N ALA A 511 -53.32 -41.23 -13.62
CA ALA A 511 -53.43 -41.03 -15.07
C ALA A 511 -52.76 -42.17 -15.85
N ALA A 512 -51.57 -42.63 -15.42
CA ALA A 512 -50.88 -43.76 -16.03
C ALA A 512 -51.69 -45.06 -15.90
N PHE A 513 -52.30 -45.30 -14.73
CA PHE A 513 -53.18 -46.45 -14.51
C PHE A 513 -54.44 -46.38 -15.40
N ALA A 514 -55.10 -45.22 -15.50
CA ALA A 514 -56.24 -45.01 -16.35
C ALA A 514 -55.92 -45.22 -17.85
N LEU A 515 -54.76 -44.73 -18.31
CA LEU A 515 -54.27 -44.95 -19.65
C LEU A 515 -53.98 -46.44 -19.94
N SER A 516 -53.32 -47.13 -18.96
CA SER A 516 -53.04 -48.55 -19.11
C SER A 516 -54.30 -49.44 -19.13
N ALA A 517 -55.32 -49.07 -18.34
CA ALA A 517 -56.61 -49.72 -18.31
C ALA A 517 -57.35 -49.51 -19.64
N ARG A 518 -57.27 -48.34 -20.26
CA ARG A 518 -57.87 -47.99 -21.53
C ARG A 518 -57.20 -48.67 -22.72
N MET A 519 -55.92 -49.02 -22.66
CA MET A 519 -55.17 -49.74 -23.63
C MET A 519 -55.40 -51.26 -23.56
N ARG A 520 -56.01 -51.76 -22.47
CA ARG A 520 -56.33 -53.21 -22.28
C ARG A 520 -57.80 -53.51 -22.50
N ALA A 521 -58.64 -52.53 -22.69
CA ALA A 521 -60.01 -52.63 -23.12
C ALA A 521 -60.13 -52.35 -24.65
#